data_041cf10e9dd081d5583e8523f95986bd
#
_entry.id   041cf10e9dd081d5583e8523f95986bd
#
_cell.length_a   1.000
_cell.length_b   1.000
_cell.length_c   1.000
_cell.angle_alpha   90.00
_cell.angle_beta   90.00
_cell.angle_gamma   90.00
#
_symmetry.space_group_name_H-M   'P 1'
#
loop_
_entity.id
_entity.type
_entity.pdbx_description
1 polymer ?
#
loop_
_entity_poly.entity_id
_entity_poly.type
_entity_poly.pdbx_seq_one_letter_code
_entity_poly.pdbx_strand_id
1 'polypeptide(L)'
;MKITPVRKTGPDMQSSMILFTAMVAANIVLAEERWWQFRGPLGNGHTQSSDLPLKWDEKKVVWKTPIHDRGWSSPVIWDRQVWMTTATRDGGRLFAVCVDRDSGKILHDLHVFDVKSAMSITAANTYATPTPVIEEGRVYVHFGTYGTACLDTATGRILWSRRDLECDHEKGAGPASSPFLVGDFLVVHVDGRDVQYVVALNKTTGETVWKTDRSIDYSKVPVHQRKAYGMPTLIPRGNTTQLVGVGGRGVFSYDPLTGKELWKARHRGWSIAPRPVFGSGLLFAIIDRDSPELWAIRPDGSGDVTDTHVVWRETKRMPARASPLLVEDLLFLVNRNGIASCLEAKTGKLIWQERMKGAYSASPIHARGRIYLFNEDSICTVIRPARKLEVLSINPLAGEQLMATPAVDGKALYIRTEKHLYRIQDPSG
;
A
#
# COMPACT_ATOMS: atom_id res chain seq x y z
N MET A 1 -44.79 -55.64 30.79
CA MET A 1 -44.43 -54.28 31.10
C MET A 1 -43.32 -53.88 30.09
N LYS A 2 -43.68 -53.13 29.02
CA LYS A 2 -42.74 -52.72 27.94
C LYS A 2 -42.23 -51.28 28.22
N ILE A 3 -40.93 -51.10 28.33
CA ILE A 3 -40.29 -49.82 28.53
C ILE A 3 -39.88 -49.32 27.17
N THR A 4 -40.40 -48.14 26.78
CA THR A 4 -40.08 -47.41 25.54
C THR A 4 -38.89 -46.48 25.79
N PRO A 5 -37.88 -46.38 24.92
CA PRO A 5 -36.78 -45.44 25.13
C PRO A 5 -37.10 -44.04 24.62
N VAL A 6 -36.76 -43.03 25.44
CA VAL A 6 -36.86 -41.60 25.14
C VAL A 6 -35.71 -41.18 24.19
N ARG A 7 -36.04 -40.61 23.03
CA ARG A 7 -35.09 -39.94 22.12
C ARG A 7 -34.72 -38.55 22.68
N LYS A 8 -33.44 -38.32 22.92
CA LYS A 8 -32.86 -36.98 23.11
C LYS A 8 -32.62 -36.37 21.76
N THR A 9 -33.30 -35.27 21.45
CA THR A 9 -33.00 -34.39 20.33
C THR A 9 -31.93 -33.39 20.77
N GLY A 10 -30.74 -33.48 20.19
CA GLY A 10 -29.67 -32.43 20.33
C GLY A 10 -29.93 -31.26 19.38
N PRO A 11 -29.40 -30.07 19.66
CA PRO A 11 -29.65 -28.89 18.85
C PRO A 11 -28.97 -28.99 17.49
N ASP A 12 -29.68 -28.51 16.47
CA ASP A 12 -29.36 -28.52 15.07
C ASP A 12 -28.04 -27.75 14.75
N MET A 13 -27.06 -28.47 14.24
CA MET A 13 -25.75 -27.91 13.85
C MET A 13 -25.82 -26.94 12.66
N GLN A 14 -26.93 -26.84 11.96
CA GLN A 14 -27.09 -25.94 10.82
C GLN A 14 -27.32 -24.47 11.20
N SER A 15 -27.91 -24.19 12.35
CA SER A 15 -28.15 -22.82 12.80
C SER A 15 -26.88 -22.08 13.24
N SER A 16 -25.84 -22.78 13.71
CA SER A 16 -24.57 -22.19 14.14
C SER A 16 -23.67 -21.75 12.96
N MET A 17 -23.77 -22.43 11.81
CA MET A 17 -22.95 -22.12 10.64
C MET A 17 -23.43 -20.84 9.91
N ILE A 18 -24.75 -20.56 9.94
CA ILE A 18 -25.31 -19.36 9.29
C ILE A 18 -24.97 -18.08 10.09
N LEU A 19 -24.92 -18.17 11.43
CA LEU A 19 -24.53 -17.02 12.26
C LEU A 19 -23.05 -16.65 12.12
N PHE A 20 -22.15 -17.64 11.91
CA PHE A 20 -20.73 -17.38 11.76
C PHE A 20 -20.40 -16.72 10.40
N THR A 21 -21.11 -17.11 9.34
CA THR A 21 -20.93 -16.53 7.99
C THR A 21 -21.44 -15.09 7.91
N ALA A 22 -22.54 -14.78 8.63
CA ALA A 22 -23.08 -13.42 8.69
C ALA A 22 -22.17 -12.45 9.51
N MET A 23 -21.53 -12.96 10.57
CA MET A 23 -20.62 -12.16 11.42
C MET A 23 -19.32 -11.80 10.70
N VAL A 24 -18.77 -12.71 9.89
CA VAL A 24 -17.58 -12.45 9.07
C VAL A 24 -17.88 -11.45 7.96
N ALA A 25 -19.04 -11.53 7.31
CA ALA A 25 -19.44 -10.57 6.28
C ALA A 25 -19.69 -9.16 6.85
N ALA A 26 -20.30 -9.04 8.04
CA ALA A 26 -20.54 -7.75 8.69
C ALA A 26 -19.24 -7.06 9.14
N ASN A 27 -18.25 -7.81 9.61
CA ASN A 27 -16.94 -7.27 9.97
C ASN A 27 -16.10 -6.83 8.76
N ILE A 28 -16.24 -7.48 7.60
CA ILE A 28 -15.57 -7.07 6.37
C ILE A 28 -16.14 -5.74 5.86
N VAL A 29 -17.45 -5.53 5.93
CA VAL A 29 -18.09 -4.28 5.48
C VAL A 29 -17.67 -3.09 6.36
N LEU A 30 -17.53 -3.27 7.67
CA LEU A 30 -17.05 -2.21 8.57
C LEU A 30 -15.55 -1.91 8.42
N ALA A 31 -14.74 -2.88 8.01
CA ALA A 31 -13.32 -2.67 7.73
C ALA A 31 -13.07 -1.93 6.40
N GLU A 32 -14.00 -1.98 5.45
CA GLU A 32 -13.89 -1.31 4.15
C GLU A 32 -14.02 0.22 4.23
N GLU A 33 -14.57 0.78 5.29
CA GLU A 33 -14.78 2.23 5.43
C GLU A 33 -13.57 2.98 5.99
N ARG A 34 -12.57 2.29 6.56
CA ARG A 34 -11.40 2.93 7.19
C ARG A 34 -10.17 2.84 6.28
N TRP A 35 -9.50 3.97 6.03
CA TRP A 35 -8.30 4.04 5.19
C TRP A 35 -7.03 3.72 6.01
N TRP A 36 -6.98 2.53 6.61
CA TRP A 36 -6.03 2.15 7.65
C TRP A 36 -4.62 1.78 7.16
N GLN A 37 -4.41 1.67 5.85
CA GLN A 37 -3.13 1.33 5.22
C GLN A 37 -2.95 2.02 3.87
N PHE A 38 -1.76 1.89 3.29
CA PHE A 38 -1.47 2.35 1.93
C PHE A 38 -2.48 1.81 0.92
N ARG A 39 -3.13 2.72 0.19
CA ARG A 39 -4.16 2.45 -0.82
C ARG A 39 -5.47 1.86 -0.27
N GLY A 40 -5.81 2.20 0.95
CA GLY A 40 -7.11 1.90 1.55
C GLY A 40 -7.27 0.49 2.11
N PRO A 41 -8.49 0.12 2.53
CA PRO A 41 -8.75 -1.06 3.34
C PRO A 41 -8.26 -2.37 2.72
N LEU A 42 -8.39 -2.53 1.41
CA LEU A 42 -7.91 -3.70 0.68
C LEU A 42 -6.53 -3.48 0.02
N GLY A 43 -5.94 -2.30 0.18
CA GLY A 43 -4.65 -1.95 -0.42
C GLY A 43 -4.63 -1.90 -1.94
N ASN A 44 -5.77 -1.88 -2.57
CA ASN A 44 -5.96 -1.93 -4.02
C ASN A 44 -6.33 -0.58 -4.65
N GLY A 45 -6.54 0.47 -3.83
CA GLY A 45 -6.88 1.82 -4.29
C GLY A 45 -8.38 2.05 -4.50
N HIS A 46 -9.24 1.15 -4.02
CA HIS A 46 -10.69 1.29 -4.11
C HIS A 46 -11.31 1.83 -2.83
N THR A 47 -12.38 2.60 -3.01
CA THR A 47 -13.31 3.00 -1.94
C THR A 47 -14.74 2.88 -2.44
N GLN A 48 -15.66 2.61 -1.53
CA GLN A 48 -17.10 2.62 -1.78
C GLN A 48 -17.70 4.03 -1.71
N SER A 49 -16.91 5.03 -1.31
CA SER A 49 -17.36 6.43 -1.29
C SER A 49 -17.88 6.88 -2.65
N SER A 50 -19.10 7.41 -2.68
CA SER A 50 -19.74 7.88 -3.93
C SER A 50 -19.61 9.38 -4.15
N ASP A 51 -19.41 10.13 -3.07
CA ASP A 51 -19.60 11.58 -3.02
C ASP A 51 -18.28 12.35 -2.94
N LEU A 52 -17.18 11.73 -3.41
CA LEU A 52 -15.92 12.46 -3.53
C LEU A 52 -16.05 13.61 -4.53
N PRO A 53 -15.43 14.77 -4.24
CA PRO A 53 -15.49 15.93 -5.13
C PRO A 53 -15.02 15.59 -6.55
N LEU A 54 -15.83 15.90 -7.53
CA LEU A 54 -15.46 15.79 -8.95
C LEU A 54 -14.63 16.99 -9.39
N LYS A 55 -15.02 18.18 -8.93
CA LYS A 55 -14.33 19.43 -9.20
C LYS A 55 -14.09 20.16 -7.89
N TRP A 56 -12.93 20.75 -7.72
CA TRP A 56 -12.64 21.58 -6.55
C TRP A 56 -11.80 22.80 -6.89
N ASP A 57 -11.98 23.80 -6.07
CA ASP A 57 -11.22 25.01 -5.95
C ASP A 57 -10.87 25.25 -4.47
N GLU A 58 -10.38 26.40 -4.13
CA GLU A 58 -10.04 26.75 -2.74
C GLU A 58 -11.23 26.67 -1.76
N LYS A 59 -12.47 26.88 -2.24
CA LYS A 59 -13.69 26.84 -1.40
C LYS A 59 -14.06 25.43 -0.91
N LYS A 60 -13.53 24.39 -1.57
CA LYS A 60 -13.72 22.99 -1.17
C LYS A 60 -12.61 22.47 -0.28
N VAL A 61 -11.59 23.28 0.00
CA VAL A 61 -10.58 22.98 1.01
C VAL A 61 -11.18 23.26 2.37
N VAL A 62 -11.58 22.20 3.08
CA VAL A 62 -12.17 22.28 4.43
C VAL A 62 -11.14 22.80 5.42
N TRP A 63 -9.93 22.26 5.33
CA TRP A 63 -8.76 22.73 6.07
C TRP A 63 -7.46 22.37 5.35
N LYS A 64 -6.41 23.12 5.68
CA LYS A 64 -5.03 22.95 5.21
C LYS A 64 -4.11 23.05 6.41
N THR A 65 -3.40 21.97 6.74
CA THR A 65 -2.51 21.90 7.89
C THR A 65 -1.05 21.84 7.44
N PRO A 66 -0.17 22.75 7.87
CA PRO A 66 1.25 22.65 7.58
C PRO A 66 1.84 21.43 8.28
N ILE A 67 2.66 20.67 7.54
CA ILE A 67 3.40 19.52 8.05
C ILE A 67 4.89 19.85 7.91
N HIS A 68 5.61 19.80 9.03
CA HIS A 68 7.02 20.15 9.06
C HIS A 68 7.91 19.13 8.37
N ASP A 69 9.12 19.52 8.00
CA ASP A 69 10.15 18.68 7.40
C ASP A 69 9.70 18.02 6.07
N ARG A 70 10.10 16.78 5.78
CA ARG A 70 9.78 16.10 4.52
C ARG A 70 9.27 14.69 4.73
N GLY A 71 8.27 14.29 3.95
CA GLY A 71 7.79 12.91 3.96
C GLY A 71 6.87 12.62 2.77
N TRP A 72 6.98 11.43 2.20
CA TRP A 72 6.11 10.94 1.14
C TRP A 72 5.17 9.82 1.60
N SER A 73 5.13 9.52 2.91
CA SER A 73 4.14 8.57 3.42
C SER A 73 2.73 9.05 3.09
N SER A 74 1.89 8.14 2.62
CA SER A 74 0.47 8.40 2.42
C SER A 74 -0.23 8.59 3.77
N PRO A 75 -1.28 9.42 3.87
CA PRO A 75 -2.10 9.47 5.06
C PRO A 75 -2.81 8.14 5.28
N VAL A 76 -2.94 7.73 6.54
CA VAL A 76 -3.82 6.64 6.98
C VAL A 76 -4.81 7.17 7.99
N ILE A 77 -6.04 6.63 7.97
CA ILE A 77 -7.15 7.21 8.73
C ILE A 77 -7.82 6.12 9.57
N TRP A 78 -8.01 6.43 10.84
CA TRP A 78 -8.80 5.63 11.78
C TRP A 78 -9.59 6.55 12.67
N ASP A 79 -10.90 6.46 12.63
CA ASP A 79 -11.84 7.34 13.32
C ASP A 79 -11.54 8.84 13.05
N ARG A 80 -11.18 9.61 14.06
CA ARG A 80 -10.86 11.04 13.93
C ARG A 80 -9.38 11.34 13.69
N GLN A 81 -8.55 10.34 13.50
CA GLN A 81 -7.11 10.51 13.42
C GLN A 81 -6.58 10.26 12.00
N VAL A 82 -5.78 11.18 11.50
CA VAL A 82 -5.04 11.07 10.24
C VAL A 82 -3.56 11.03 10.55
N TRP A 83 -2.92 9.87 10.35
CA TRP A 83 -1.52 9.65 10.66
C TRP A 83 -0.64 9.63 9.43
N MET A 84 0.57 10.17 9.56
CA MET A 84 1.63 10.15 8.58
C MET A 84 2.99 10.25 9.26
N THR A 85 4.08 10.08 8.50
CA THR A 85 5.45 10.23 9.01
C THR A 85 6.14 11.39 8.33
N THR A 86 7.07 12.06 9.03
CA THR A 86 7.95 13.08 8.46
C THR A 86 9.37 12.93 9.01
N ALA A 87 10.37 13.54 8.36
CA ALA A 87 11.76 13.43 8.75
C ALA A 87 12.53 14.69 8.37
N THR A 88 13.50 15.08 9.18
CA THR A 88 14.43 16.14 8.81
C THR A 88 15.11 15.82 7.48
N ARG A 89 15.49 16.85 6.76
CA ARG A 89 16.04 16.71 5.40
C ARG A 89 17.34 15.88 5.36
N ASP A 90 18.12 15.93 6.42
CA ASP A 90 19.34 15.13 6.63
C ASP A 90 19.06 13.69 7.14
N GLY A 91 17.82 13.40 7.50
CA GLY A 91 17.41 12.11 8.09
C GLY A 91 17.80 11.93 9.56
N GLY A 92 18.27 12.99 10.21
CA GLY A 92 18.75 12.94 11.60
C GLY A 92 17.64 12.71 12.62
N ARG A 93 16.42 13.17 12.34
CA ARG A 93 15.25 12.99 13.21
C ARG A 93 14.04 12.52 12.43
N LEU A 94 13.33 11.54 13.00
CA LEU A 94 12.18 10.87 12.38
C LEU A 94 10.95 11.04 13.26
N PHE A 95 9.81 11.41 12.64
CA PHE A 95 8.60 11.79 13.37
C PHE A 95 7.36 11.05 12.87
N ALA A 96 6.40 10.88 13.78
CA ALA A 96 5.02 10.50 13.48
C ALA A 96 4.10 11.69 13.80
N VAL A 97 3.27 12.08 12.85
CA VAL A 97 2.35 13.22 12.97
C VAL A 97 0.91 12.72 12.86
N CYS A 98 0.07 13.13 13.80
CA CYS A 98 -1.36 12.91 13.78
C CYS A 98 -2.11 14.23 13.68
N VAL A 99 -3.06 14.29 12.75
CA VAL A 99 -3.94 15.42 12.55
C VAL A 99 -5.38 14.99 12.84
N ASP A 100 -6.15 15.85 13.54
CA ASP A 100 -7.58 15.62 13.72
C ASP A 100 -8.29 15.70 12.37
N ARG A 101 -8.99 14.66 12.02
CA ARG A 101 -9.68 14.49 10.72
C ARG A 101 -10.67 15.62 10.43
N ASP A 102 -11.37 16.12 11.44
CA ASP A 102 -12.46 17.06 11.25
C ASP A 102 -11.99 18.53 11.30
N SER A 103 -11.09 18.87 12.22
CA SER A 103 -10.62 20.24 12.40
C SER A 103 -9.29 20.59 11.74
N GLY A 104 -8.51 19.58 11.31
CA GLY A 104 -7.16 19.78 10.80
C GLY A 104 -6.12 20.16 11.86
N LYS A 105 -6.44 20.14 13.14
CA LYS A 105 -5.48 20.44 14.21
C LYS A 105 -4.50 19.29 14.40
N ILE A 106 -3.22 19.58 14.64
CA ILE A 106 -2.24 18.58 15.02
C ILE A 106 -2.60 18.07 16.42
N LEU A 107 -2.84 16.76 16.54
CA LEU A 107 -3.11 16.08 17.81
C LEU A 107 -1.82 15.55 18.42
N HIS A 108 -0.94 15.00 17.60
CA HIS A 108 0.35 14.50 18.00
C HIS A 108 1.42 14.90 16.98
N ASP A 109 2.58 15.27 17.48
CA ASP A 109 3.81 15.52 16.72
C ASP A 109 4.95 14.88 17.49
N LEU A 110 5.25 13.63 17.16
CA LEU A 110 6.04 12.73 17.99
C LEU A 110 7.40 12.49 17.37
N HIS A 111 8.45 12.90 18.05
CA HIS A 111 9.80 12.49 17.73
C HIS A 111 9.97 11.01 18.09
N VAL A 112 10.18 10.15 17.07
CA VAL A 112 10.22 8.68 17.25
C VAL A 112 11.65 8.18 17.34
N PHE A 113 12.54 8.65 16.45
CA PHE A 113 13.93 8.20 16.41
C PHE A 113 14.91 9.32 16.10
N ASP A 114 16.08 9.27 16.77
CA ASP A 114 17.30 9.94 16.37
C ASP A 114 18.16 9.00 15.51
N VAL A 115 18.76 9.54 14.44
CA VAL A 115 19.68 8.84 13.56
C VAL A 115 20.99 9.62 13.49
N LYS A 116 22.06 9.08 14.09
CA LYS A 116 23.36 9.73 14.17
C LYS A 116 24.03 9.96 12.80
N SER A 117 23.82 9.00 11.89
CA SER A 117 24.39 9.06 10.54
C SER A 117 23.44 8.37 9.58
N ALA A 118 22.62 9.14 8.88
CA ALA A 118 21.70 8.61 7.88
C ALA A 118 22.44 8.37 6.55
N MET A 119 22.22 7.21 5.93
CA MET A 119 22.74 6.93 4.60
C MET A 119 22.15 7.91 3.58
N SER A 120 22.94 8.31 2.59
CA SER A 120 22.47 9.17 1.51
C SER A 120 21.34 8.51 0.71
N ILE A 121 20.32 9.30 0.39
CA ILE A 121 19.20 8.90 -0.45
C ILE A 121 19.12 9.76 -1.71
N THR A 122 18.38 9.31 -2.72
CA THR A 122 18.12 10.12 -3.92
C THR A 122 17.26 11.35 -3.56
N ALA A 123 17.51 12.48 -4.22
CA ALA A 123 16.76 13.73 -3.99
C ALA A 123 15.22 13.58 -4.17
N ALA A 124 14.79 12.58 -4.94
CA ALA A 124 13.38 12.29 -5.17
C ALA A 124 12.71 11.54 -4.01
N ASN A 125 13.47 11.05 -3.02
CA ASN A 125 12.93 10.33 -1.88
C ASN A 125 13.07 11.13 -0.57
N THR A 126 12.47 10.60 0.50
CA THR A 126 12.60 11.11 1.87
C THR A 126 12.86 9.96 2.84
N TYR A 127 13.34 10.26 4.04
CA TYR A 127 13.53 9.26 5.09
C TYR A 127 12.21 8.82 5.74
N ALA A 128 11.09 9.47 5.38
CA ALA A 128 9.73 9.18 5.83
C ALA A 128 8.80 8.88 4.63
N THR A 129 9.21 7.96 3.76
CA THR A 129 8.42 7.50 2.61
C THR A 129 7.51 6.31 2.94
N PRO A 130 7.90 5.34 3.79
CA PRO A 130 6.98 4.28 4.18
C PRO A 130 5.70 4.83 4.80
N THR A 131 4.57 4.36 4.31
CA THR A 131 3.24 4.72 4.83
C THR A 131 3.00 3.93 6.12
N PRO A 132 2.56 4.57 7.21
CA PRO A 132 2.19 3.86 8.42
C PRO A 132 0.99 2.94 8.20
N VAL A 133 0.75 2.04 9.14
CA VAL A 133 -0.48 1.26 9.21
C VAL A 133 -1.09 1.43 10.60
N ILE A 134 -2.42 1.52 10.67
CA ILE A 134 -3.14 1.85 11.89
C ILE A 134 -4.27 0.86 12.14
N GLU A 135 -4.49 0.53 13.40
CA GLU A 135 -5.66 -0.17 13.91
C GLU A 135 -6.17 0.53 15.18
N GLU A 136 -7.23 0.03 15.77
CA GLU A 136 -7.76 0.58 17.01
C GLU A 136 -6.68 0.64 18.12
N GLY A 137 -6.43 1.84 18.63
CA GLY A 137 -5.48 2.09 19.70
C GLY A 137 -4.00 2.05 19.32
N ARG A 138 -3.63 1.65 18.08
CA ARG A 138 -2.22 1.50 17.68
C ARG A 138 -1.93 2.01 16.28
N VAL A 139 -0.83 2.73 16.13
CA VAL A 139 -0.25 3.06 14.83
C VAL A 139 1.18 2.52 14.75
N TYR A 140 1.50 1.90 13.62
CA TYR A 140 2.81 1.31 13.35
C TYR A 140 3.52 2.15 12.30
N VAL A 141 4.68 2.68 12.67
CA VAL A 141 5.53 3.50 11.81
C VAL A 141 6.82 2.76 11.50
N HIS A 142 7.25 2.86 10.26
CA HIS A 142 8.47 2.21 9.77
C HIS A 142 9.30 3.19 8.96
N PHE A 143 10.58 3.28 9.26
CA PHE A 143 11.53 4.16 8.59
C PHE A 143 12.67 3.35 7.93
N GLY A 144 12.33 2.13 7.44
CA GLY A 144 13.31 1.22 6.87
C GLY A 144 14.36 0.81 7.90
N THR A 145 15.61 0.85 7.52
CA THR A 145 16.77 0.50 8.36
C THR A 145 16.89 1.34 9.64
N TYR A 146 16.19 2.49 9.73
CA TYR A 146 16.33 3.39 10.89
C TYR A 146 15.40 3.03 12.06
N GLY A 147 14.40 2.18 11.82
CA GLY A 147 13.58 1.64 12.90
C GLY A 147 12.10 1.45 12.53
N THR A 148 11.48 0.66 13.38
CA THR A 148 10.04 0.36 13.39
C THR A 148 9.52 0.59 14.80
N ALA A 149 8.36 1.24 14.95
CA ALA A 149 7.74 1.45 16.24
C ALA A 149 6.23 1.28 16.18
N CYS A 150 5.65 0.87 17.30
CA CYS A 150 4.23 0.92 17.59
C CYS A 150 3.99 2.03 18.59
N LEU A 151 3.03 2.89 18.29
CA LEU A 151 2.64 4.01 19.13
C LEU A 151 1.18 3.84 19.57
N ASP A 152 0.89 4.19 20.81
CA ASP A 152 -0.47 4.33 21.32
C ASP A 152 -1.13 5.57 20.71
N THR A 153 -2.26 5.40 20.05
CA THR A 153 -2.89 6.50 19.30
C THR A 153 -3.58 7.54 20.18
N ALA A 154 -3.89 7.22 21.42
CA ALA A 154 -4.52 8.16 22.37
C ALA A 154 -3.47 9.04 23.07
N THR A 155 -2.35 8.45 23.46
CA THR A 155 -1.31 9.12 24.28
C THR A 155 -0.08 9.52 23.51
N GLY A 156 0.16 8.96 22.32
CA GLY A 156 1.38 9.12 21.54
C GLY A 156 2.60 8.36 22.09
N ARG A 157 2.46 7.58 23.17
CA ARG A 157 3.58 6.83 23.76
C ARG A 157 4.03 5.73 22.82
N ILE A 158 5.36 5.52 22.75
CA ILE A 158 5.93 4.34 22.11
C ILE A 158 5.63 3.11 22.99
N LEU A 159 4.87 2.16 22.46
CA LEU A 159 4.57 0.89 23.11
C LEU A 159 5.72 -0.09 22.96
N TRP A 160 6.30 -0.17 21.78
CA TRP A 160 7.53 -0.90 21.49
C TRP A 160 8.25 -0.28 20.28
N SER A 161 9.54 -0.54 20.17
CA SER A 161 10.34 -0.15 19.00
C SER A 161 11.44 -1.15 18.70
N ARG A 162 11.82 -1.26 17.43
CA ARG A 162 12.86 -2.13 16.90
C ARG A 162 13.81 -1.33 16.01
N ARG A 163 15.10 -1.57 16.13
CA ARG A 163 16.15 -0.95 15.30
C ARG A 163 17.10 -1.95 14.68
N ASP A 164 16.78 -3.22 14.74
CA ASP A 164 17.58 -4.35 14.26
C ASP A 164 17.10 -4.93 12.92
N LEU A 165 16.07 -4.33 12.31
CA LEU A 165 15.63 -4.66 10.96
C LEU A 165 16.44 -3.87 9.93
N GLU A 166 17.75 -3.96 10.05
CA GLU A 166 18.69 -3.17 9.25
C GLU A 166 18.91 -3.76 7.87
N CYS A 167 19.10 -2.89 6.88
CA CYS A 167 19.58 -3.23 5.56
C CYS A 167 20.30 -2.04 4.90
N ASP A 168 21.24 -2.32 4.01
CA ASP A 168 21.99 -1.29 3.31
C ASP A 168 21.21 -0.75 2.10
N HIS A 169 20.84 0.54 2.17
CA HIS A 169 20.25 1.30 1.07
C HIS A 169 21.21 2.30 0.44
N GLU A 170 22.50 2.25 0.74
CA GLU A 170 23.50 3.22 0.29
C GLU A 170 23.41 3.47 -1.22
N LYS A 171 23.45 4.75 -1.62
CA LYS A 171 23.27 5.22 -3.01
C LYS A 171 21.95 4.72 -3.64
N GLY A 172 20.99 4.33 -2.81
CA GLY A 172 19.67 3.87 -3.21
C GLY A 172 18.59 4.92 -3.05
N ALA A 173 17.34 4.48 -3.24
CA ALA A 173 16.19 5.35 -3.02
C ALA A 173 15.99 5.70 -1.54
N GLY A 174 16.53 4.92 -0.60
CA GLY A 174 16.25 5.03 0.84
C GLY A 174 15.04 4.18 1.26
N PRO A 175 14.49 4.38 2.47
CA PRO A 175 13.36 3.60 2.94
C PRO A 175 12.11 3.89 2.08
N ALA A 176 11.37 2.84 1.72
CA ALA A 176 10.11 2.99 1.00
C ALA A 176 9.11 1.83 1.24
N SER A 177 9.57 0.62 1.61
CA SER A 177 8.67 -0.49 1.96
C SER A 177 7.79 -0.10 3.15
N SER A 178 6.47 -0.16 2.98
CA SER A 178 5.53 0.13 4.06
C SER A 178 5.21 -1.13 4.85
N PRO A 179 5.01 -1.05 6.17
CA PRO A 179 4.58 -2.18 6.98
C PRO A 179 3.14 -2.59 6.61
N PHE A 180 2.79 -3.84 6.90
CA PHE A 180 1.50 -4.42 6.56
C PHE A 180 0.96 -5.27 7.71
N LEU A 181 -0.31 -5.08 8.10
CA LEU A 181 -0.96 -5.88 9.13
C LEU A 181 -1.66 -7.11 8.52
N VAL A 182 -1.43 -8.26 9.15
CA VAL A 182 -2.10 -9.51 8.84
C VAL A 182 -2.41 -10.25 10.16
N GLY A 183 -3.68 -10.28 10.56
CA GLY A 183 -4.06 -10.86 11.85
C GLY A 183 -3.31 -10.22 13.01
N ASP A 184 -2.53 -11.01 13.76
CA ASP A 184 -1.73 -10.54 14.89
C ASP A 184 -0.28 -10.16 14.52
N PHE A 185 0.00 -10.03 13.23
CA PHE A 185 1.36 -9.78 12.74
C PHE A 185 1.48 -8.43 12.03
N LEU A 186 2.61 -7.77 12.28
CA LEU A 186 3.12 -6.68 11.47
C LEU A 186 4.21 -7.24 10.55
N VAL A 187 3.95 -7.26 9.24
CA VAL A 187 4.87 -7.78 8.24
C VAL A 187 5.68 -6.64 7.63
N VAL A 188 6.98 -6.84 7.51
CA VAL A 188 7.93 -5.89 6.91
C VAL A 188 8.78 -6.61 5.87
N HIS A 189 8.94 -6.00 4.71
CA HIS A 189 9.91 -6.41 3.69
C HIS A 189 11.23 -5.66 3.92
N VAL A 190 12.32 -6.41 4.01
CA VAL A 190 13.67 -5.88 4.20
C VAL A 190 14.53 -6.37 3.04
N ASP A 191 14.60 -5.57 1.99
CA ASP A 191 15.30 -5.90 0.75
C ASP A 191 16.39 -4.85 0.47
N GLY A 192 17.55 -5.01 1.10
CA GLY A 192 18.73 -4.16 0.97
C GLY A 192 19.72 -4.62 -0.09
N ARG A 193 20.91 -4.04 -0.08
CA ARG A 193 22.05 -4.47 -0.91
C ARG A 193 22.72 -5.71 -0.32
N ASP A 194 22.64 -5.87 0.98
CA ASP A 194 23.30 -6.87 1.83
C ASP A 194 22.37 -8.02 2.22
N VAL A 195 21.15 -7.73 2.64
CA VAL A 195 20.16 -8.70 3.10
C VAL A 195 18.82 -8.55 2.37
N GLN A 196 18.14 -9.69 2.16
CA GLN A 196 16.83 -9.72 1.49
C GLN A 196 15.94 -10.77 2.19
N TYR A 197 14.98 -10.28 2.98
CA TYR A 197 14.05 -11.15 3.73
C TYR A 197 12.68 -10.49 3.94
N VAL A 198 11.73 -11.28 4.34
CA VAL A 198 10.45 -10.84 4.90
C VAL A 198 10.37 -11.27 6.36
N VAL A 199 9.83 -10.42 7.21
CA VAL A 199 9.70 -10.70 8.64
C VAL A 199 8.30 -10.35 9.12
N ALA A 200 7.75 -11.18 10.00
CA ALA A 200 6.54 -10.88 10.75
C ALA A 200 6.89 -10.67 12.22
N LEU A 201 6.43 -9.58 12.75
CA LEU A 201 6.52 -9.22 14.15
C LEU A 201 5.16 -9.43 14.81
N ASN A 202 5.15 -9.88 16.06
CA ASN A 202 3.95 -9.78 16.88
C ASN A 202 3.57 -8.29 17.00
N LYS A 203 2.40 -7.92 16.53
CA LYS A 203 1.98 -6.51 16.48
C LYS A 203 1.88 -5.84 17.86
N THR A 204 1.69 -6.64 18.93
CA THR A 204 1.56 -6.15 20.32
C THR A 204 2.89 -5.96 21.01
N THR A 205 3.85 -6.89 20.79
CA THR A 205 5.15 -6.89 21.51
C THR A 205 6.32 -6.42 20.66
N GLY A 206 6.20 -6.45 19.32
CA GLY A 206 7.30 -6.19 18.40
C GLY A 206 8.27 -7.36 18.23
N GLU A 207 8.08 -8.49 18.90
CA GLU A 207 8.93 -9.68 18.81
C GLU A 207 8.81 -10.35 17.45
N THR A 208 9.90 -10.90 16.94
CA THR A 208 9.89 -11.65 15.68
C THR A 208 9.16 -12.98 15.87
N VAL A 209 8.11 -13.20 15.07
CA VAL A 209 7.35 -14.47 15.02
C VAL A 209 7.96 -15.40 14.00
N TRP A 210 8.20 -14.89 12.79
CA TRP A 210 8.91 -15.61 11.75
C TRP A 210 9.73 -14.64 10.88
N LYS A 211 10.79 -15.18 10.27
CA LYS A 211 11.64 -14.49 9.31
C LYS A 211 11.99 -15.47 8.21
N THR A 212 11.87 -15.04 6.93
CA THR A 212 12.15 -15.87 5.77
C THR A 212 13.03 -15.11 4.79
N ASP A 213 14.22 -15.61 4.53
CA ASP A 213 15.11 -15.08 3.52
C ASP A 213 14.54 -15.33 2.12
N ARG A 214 14.79 -14.41 1.19
CA ARG A 214 14.40 -14.58 -0.21
C ARG A 214 15.18 -15.74 -0.82
N SER A 215 14.50 -16.70 -1.43
CA SER A 215 15.07 -17.92 -2.00
C SER A 215 15.70 -17.68 -3.39
N ILE A 216 16.48 -16.61 -3.54
CA ILE A 216 17.25 -16.26 -4.74
C ILE A 216 18.74 -16.36 -4.42
N ASP A 217 19.52 -16.91 -5.34
CA ASP A 217 21.00 -16.83 -5.26
C ASP A 217 21.48 -15.43 -5.64
N TYR A 218 21.60 -14.57 -4.63
CA TYR A 218 22.09 -13.20 -4.82
C TYR A 218 23.60 -13.10 -5.01
N SER A 219 24.38 -14.17 -4.86
CA SER A 219 25.84 -14.15 -5.05
C SER A 219 26.25 -13.68 -6.44
N LYS A 220 25.45 -14.03 -7.44
CA LYS A 220 25.64 -13.67 -8.85
C LYS A 220 24.94 -12.38 -9.28
N VAL A 221 24.24 -11.70 -8.35
CA VAL A 221 23.52 -10.47 -8.63
C VAL A 221 24.37 -9.27 -8.22
N PRO A 222 24.57 -8.26 -9.08
CA PRO A 222 25.24 -7.03 -8.71
C PRO A 222 24.61 -6.42 -7.45
N VAL A 223 25.42 -6.00 -6.50
CA VAL A 223 24.98 -5.57 -5.16
C VAL A 223 23.87 -4.51 -5.22
N HIS A 224 24.00 -3.50 -6.11
CA HIS A 224 23.01 -2.44 -6.25
C HIS A 224 21.67 -2.91 -6.84
N GLN A 225 21.61 -4.11 -7.43
CA GLN A 225 20.40 -4.70 -8.03
C GLN A 225 19.70 -5.74 -7.15
N ARG A 226 20.09 -5.88 -5.89
CA ARG A 226 19.48 -6.83 -4.95
C ARG A 226 18.27 -6.25 -4.21
N LYS A 227 18.17 -4.93 -4.14
CA LYS A 227 17.16 -4.22 -3.32
C LYS A 227 15.80 -4.09 -4.00
N ALA A 228 14.77 -4.00 -3.16
CA ALA A 228 13.39 -3.65 -3.53
C ALA A 228 12.74 -2.81 -2.44
N TYR A 229 11.58 -2.24 -2.77
CA TYR A 229 10.83 -1.31 -1.93
C TYR A 229 9.33 -1.63 -1.92
N GLY A 230 8.95 -2.80 -2.44
CA GLY A 230 7.57 -3.21 -2.57
C GLY A 230 6.90 -3.50 -1.23
N MET A 231 5.60 -3.28 -1.17
CA MET A 231 4.73 -3.68 -0.08
C MET A 231 3.93 -4.91 -0.50
N PRO A 232 3.68 -5.89 0.40
CA PRO A 232 2.92 -7.07 0.05
C PRO A 232 1.42 -6.78 -0.09
N THR A 233 0.73 -7.72 -0.73
CA THR A 233 -0.73 -7.82 -0.76
C THR A 233 -1.18 -9.20 -0.27
N LEU A 234 -2.31 -9.25 0.43
CA LEU A 234 -2.94 -10.51 0.85
C LEU A 234 -3.97 -10.90 -0.21
N ILE A 235 -3.87 -12.12 -0.71
CA ILE A 235 -4.77 -12.62 -1.75
C ILE A 235 -5.30 -14.03 -1.42
N PRO A 236 -6.46 -14.44 -1.97
CA PRO A 236 -7.01 -15.78 -1.76
C PRO A 236 -6.10 -16.89 -2.29
N ARG A 237 -6.10 -18.05 -1.61
CA ARG A 237 -5.51 -19.32 -2.05
C ARG A 237 -6.41 -20.47 -1.61
N GLY A 238 -7.35 -20.88 -2.46
CA GLY A 238 -8.41 -21.81 -2.04
C GLY A 238 -9.18 -21.28 -0.84
N ASN A 239 -9.23 -22.06 0.24
CA ASN A 239 -9.89 -21.69 1.50
C ASN A 239 -8.98 -20.91 2.46
N THR A 240 -7.77 -20.57 2.06
CA THR A 240 -6.78 -19.82 2.85
C THR A 240 -6.39 -18.52 2.13
N THR A 241 -5.40 -17.82 2.67
CA THR A 241 -4.81 -16.64 2.05
C THR A 241 -3.30 -16.84 1.87
N GLN A 242 -2.72 -16.07 0.97
CA GLN A 242 -1.29 -15.99 0.78
C GLN A 242 -0.84 -14.54 0.74
N LEU A 243 0.35 -14.28 1.27
CA LEU A 243 0.99 -12.98 1.27
C LEU A 243 1.92 -12.89 0.07
N VAL A 244 1.63 -12.01 -0.88
CA VAL A 244 2.43 -11.88 -2.09
C VAL A 244 3.09 -10.52 -2.19
N GLY A 245 4.40 -10.51 -2.42
CA GLY A 245 5.18 -9.28 -2.58
C GLY A 245 6.24 -9.40 -3.65
N VAL A 246 6.70 -8.24 -4.13
CA VAL A 246 7.77 -8.14 -5.13
C VAL A 246 9.05 -7.73 -4.43
N GLY A 247 10.04 -8.60 -4.49
CA GLY A 247 11.40 -8.34 -4.03
C GLY A 247 12.37 -8.11 -5.18
N GLY A 248 13.63 -7.86 -4.87
CA GLY A 248 14.66 -7.90 -5.90
C GLY A 248 14.75 -9.31 -6.50
N ARG A 249 14.66 -9.41 -7.82
CA ARG A 249 14.81 -10.68 -8.58
C ARG A 249 13.67 -11.67 -8.48
N GLY A 250 12.56 -11.37 -7.76
CA GLY A 250 11.43 -12.30 -7.69
C GLY A 250 10.13 -11.69 -7.19
N VAL A 251 9.03 -12.27 -7.66
CA VAL A 251 7.72 -12.17 -7.02
C VAL A 251 7.59 -13.40 -6.13
N PHE A 252 7.25 -13.20 -4.86
CA PHE A 252 7.25 -14.26 -3.85
C PHE A 252 5.91 -14.35 -3.17
N SER A 253 5.47 -15.56 -2.90
CA SER A 253 4.28 -15.84 -2.10
C SER A 253 4.66 -16.62 -0.85
N TYR A 254 4.07 -16.22 0.27
CA TYR A 254 4.28 -16.84 1.57
C TYR A 254 2.97 -17.20 2.24
N ASP A 255 3.01 -18.24 3.04
CA ASP A 255 2.01 -18.47 4.07
C ASP A 255 2.10 -17.34 5.11
N PRO A 256 1.06 -16.55 5.34
CA PRO A 256 1.14 -15.37 6.20
C PRO A 256 1.34 -15.72 7.69
N LEU A 257 0.99 -16.95 8.11
CA LEU A 257 1.09 -17.37 9.51
C LEU A 257 2.46 -17.93 9.87
N THR A 258 3.13 -18.57 8.91
CA THR A 258 4.39 -19.29 9.14
C THR A 258 5.60 -18.71 8.42
N GLY A 259 5.38 -17.82 7.46
CA GLY A 259 6.42 -17.28 6.57
C GLY A 259 6.95 -18.30 5.56
N LYS A 260 6.40 -19.51 5.49
CA LYS A 260 6.81 -20.53 4.51
C LYS A 260 6.58 -20.00 3.09
N GLU A 261 7.62 -20.01 2.24
CA GLU A 261 7.49 -19.70 0.82
C GLU A 261 6.62 -20.75 0.14
N LEU A 262 5.58 -20.30 -0.56
CA LEU A 262 4.64 -21.15 -1.28
C LEU A 262 5.04 -21.30 -2.74
N TRP A 263 5.36 -20.17 -3.38
CA TRP A 263 5.86 -20.10 -4.74
C TRP A 263 6.66 -18.82 -4.98
N LYS A 264 7.45 -18.84 -6.05
CA LYS A 264 8.10 -17.65 -6.59
C LYS A 264 8.05 -17.63 -8.10
N ALA A 265 8.07 -16.42 -8.69
CA ALA A 265 8.34 -16.18 -10.11
C ALA A 265 9.58 -15.29 -10.22
N ARG A 266 10.65 -15.81 -10.83
CA ARG A 266 11.94 -15.11 -10.95
C ARG A 266 11.91 -14.10 -12.08
N HIS A 267 12.49 -12.93 -11.84
CA HIS A 267 12.70 -11.91 -12.87
C HIS A 267 14.10 -11.28 -12.74
N ARG A 268 14.47 -10.42 -13.69
CA ARG A 268 15.77 -9.72 -13.67
C ARG A 268 15.70 -8.32 -13.05
N GLY A 269 14.51 -7.87 -12.68
CA GLY A 269 14.26 -6.54 -12.16
C GLY A 269 14.73 -6.32 -10.74
N TRP A 270 14.80 -5.05 -10.36
CA TRP A 270 15.25 -4.58 -9.06
C TRP A 270 14.63 -3.22 -8.72
N SER A 271 14.75 -2.78 -7.46
CA SER A 271 14.27 -1.47 -6.98
C SER A 271 12.76 -1.21 -7.22
N ILE A 272 11.96 -2.28 -7.11
CA ILE A 272 10.53 -2.29 -7.35
C ILE A 272 9.81 -1.60 -6.19
N ALA A 273 8.92 -0.63 -6.47
CA ALA A 273 8.13 0.08 -5.48
C ALA A 273 6.62 -0.19 -5.58
N PRO A 274 6.03 -0.39 -6.78
CA PRO A 274 4.59 -0.58 -6.89
C PRO A 274 4.08 -1.80 -6.12
N ARG A 275 2.97 -1.61 -5.42
CA ARG A 275 2.24 -2.70 -4.77
C ARG A 275 1.52 -3.54 -5.82
N PRO A 276 1.63 -4.87 -5.81
CA PRO A 276 0.87 -5.72 -6.72
C PRO A 276 -0.62 -5.67 -6.41
N VAL A 277 -1.46 -5.86 -7.42
CA VAL A 277 -2.92 -5.95 -7.28
C VAL A 277 -3.43 -7.28 -7.77
N PHE A 278 -4.50 -7.78 -7.17
CA PHE A 278 -5.12 -9.06 -7.53
C PHE A 278 -6.57 -8.85 -7.95
N GLY A 279 -6.96 -9.55 -8.99
CA GLY A 279 -8.35 -9.66 -9.45
C GLY A 279 -8.42 -10.39 -10.78
N SER A 280 -9.63 -10.73 -11.22
CA SER A 280 -9.86 -11.55 -12.43
C SER A 280 -9.08 -12.88 -12.44
N GLY A 281 -8.73 -13.42 -11.24
CA GLY A 281 -7.94 -14.64 -11.07
C GLY A 281 -6.43 -14.47 -11.29
N LEU A 282 -5.94 -13.25 -11.48
CA LEU A 282 -4.54 -12.95 -11.77
C LEU A 282 -3.96 -11.94 -10.78
N LEU A 283 -2.67 -12.10 -10.49
CA LEU A 283 -1.85 -11.12 -9.81
C LEU A 283 -1.15 -10.24 -10.85
N PHE A 284 -1.28 -8.94 -10.72
CA PHE A 284 -0.62 -7.95 -11.58
C PHE A 284 0.52 -7.30 -10.81
N ALA A 285 1.74 -7.59 -11.20
CA ALA A 285 2.95 -7.12 -10.54
C ALA A 285 3.82 -6.31 -11.52
N ILE A 286 4.18 -5.10 -11.13
CA ILE A 286 5.27 -4.38 -11.81
C ILE A 286 6.58 -4.95 -11.32
N ILE A 287 7.47 -5.25 -12.26
CA ILE A 287 8.82 -5.70 -12.01
C ILE A 287 9.80 -4.76 -12.69
N ASP A 288 10.96 -4.55 -12.08
CA ASP A 288 11.98 -3.60 -12.49
C ASP A 288 11.62 -2.12 -12.38
N ARG A 289 12.64 -1.32 -12.15
CA ARG A 289 12.60 0.14 -12.10
C ARG A 289 13.07 0.79 -13.40
N ASP A 290 14.12 0.25 -14.00
CA ASP A 290 14.81 0.87 -15.13
C ASP A 290 14.13 0.52 -16.46
N SER A 291 13.61 -0.71 -16.54
CA SER A 291 12.81 -1.18 -17.67
C SER A 291 11.53 -1.84 -17.14
N PRO A 292 10.58 -1.04 -16.62
CA PRO A 292 9.41 -1.58 -15.95
C PRO A 292 8.58 -2.46 -16.87
N GLU A 293 8.23 -3.65 -16.37
CA GLU A 293 7.32 -4.59 -16.99
C GLU A 293 6.12 -4.85 -16.07
N LEU A 294 4.97 -5.10 -16.64
CA LEU A 294 3.80 -5.59 -15.93
C LEU A 294 3.63 -7.08 -16.25
N TRP A 295 3.65 -7.90 -15.21
CA TRP A 295 3.40 -9.33 -15.30
C TRP A 295 2.03 -9.68 -14.75
N ALA A 296 1.28 -10.51 -15.48
CA ALA A 296 0.07 -11.17 -14.98
C ALA A 296 0.42 -12.62 -14.63
N ILE A 297 0.20 -12.98 -13.37
CA ILE A 297 0.64 -14.26 -12.81
C ILE A 297 -0.57 -14.98 -12.23
N ARG A 298 -0.78 -16.27 -12.54
CA ARG A 298 -1.72 -17.11 -11.79
C ARG A 298 -1.10 -17.45 -10.44
N PRO A 299 -1.77 -17.13 -9.32
CA PRO A 299 -1.18 -17.29 -7.99
C PRO A 299 -1.45 -18.66 -7.33
N ASP A 300 -1.87 -19.66 -8.10
CA ASP A 300 -2.27 -20.99 -7.63
C ASP A 300 -1.15 -22.03 -7.65
N GLY A 301 0.06 -21.65 -8.08
CA GLY A 301 1.20 -22.52 -8.22
C GLY A 301 1.92 -22.89 -6.93
N SER A 302 3.00 -23.67 -7.06
CA SER A 302 3.89 -24.10 -5.96
C SER A 302 5.34 -24.15 -6.48
N GLY A 303 6.31 -23.79 -5.63
CA GLY A 303 7.72 -23.76 -5.97
C GLY A 303 8.06 -22.64 -6.99
N ASP A 304 8.92 -22.92 -7.96
CA ASP A 304 9.26 -21.95 -9.01
C ASP A 304 8.25 -22.02 -10.15
N VAL A 305 7.47 -20.96 -10.30
CA VAL A 305 6.38 -20.86 -11.28
C VAL A 305 6.71 -19.95 -12.47
N THR A 306 7.96 -19.56 -12.61
CA THR A 306 8.42 -18.56 -13.59
C THR A 306 7.95 -18.85 -15.01
N ASP A 307 8.09 -20.10 -15.45
CA ASP A 307 7.82 -20.51 -16.83
C ASP A 307 6.40 -21.09 -17.03
N THR A 308 5.65 -21.28 -15.94
CA THR A 308 4.35 -21.99 -15.98
C THR A 308 3.15 -21.13 -15.64
N HIS A 309 3.32 -20.07 -14.82
CA HIS A 309 2.19 -19.28 -14.30
C HIS A 309 2.20 -17.82 -14.74
N VAL A 310 3.26 -17.31 -15.38
CA VAL A 310 3.23 -15.98 -16.01
C VAL A 310 2.41 -16.08 -17.29
N VAL A 311 1.20 -15.54 -17.25
CA VAL A 311 0.20 -15.65 -18.32
C VAL A 311 0.53 -14.72 -19.49
N TRP A 312 0.87 -13.46 -19.16
CA TRP A 312 1.28 -12.46 -20.12
C TRP A 312 2.21 -11.42 -19.49
N ARG A 313 2.91 -10.68 -20.33
CA ARG A 313 3.82 -9.59 -19.94
C ARG A 313 3.58 -8.40 -20.85
N GLU A 314 3.61 -7.19 -20.29
CA GLU A 314 3.65 -5.94 -21.05
C GLU A 314 4.88 -5.13 -20.62
N THR A 315 5.65 -4.68 -21.60
CA THR A 315 6.95 -4.02 -21.38
C THR A 315 6.96 -2.55 -21.77
N LYS A 316 5.90 -2.07 -22.45
CA LYS A 316 5.90 -0.72 -23.00
C LYS A 316 5.28 0.27 -22.04
N ARG A 317 6.07 1.27 -21.61
CA ARG A 317 5.61 2.45 -20.86
C ARG A 317 4.96 2.14 -19.52
N MET A 318 5.41 1.07 -18.87
CA MET A 318 4.90 0.68 -17.56
C MET A 318 5.38 1.62 -16.46
N PRO A 319 4.64 1.77 -15.34
CA PRO A 319 5.02 2.62 -14.23
C PRO A 319 6.14 2.00 -13.40
N ALA A 320 7.10 2.82 -12.92
CA ALA A 320 8.13 2.39 -11.98
C ALA A 320 7.81 2.73 -10.51
N ARG A 321 6.76 3.53 -10.25
CA ARG A 321 6.41 4.03 -8.90
C ARG A 321 4.94 3.84 -8.56
N ALA A 322 4.02 4.33 -9.40
CA ALA A 322 2.59 4.19 -9.19
C ALA A 322 2.16 2.71 -9.31
N SER A 323 1.36 2.25 -8.37
CA SER A 323 0.80 0.89 -8.41
C SER A 323 -0.31 0.81 -9.46
N PRO A 324 -0.52 -0.35 -10.11
CA PRO A 324 -1.66 -0.57 -11.00
C PRO A 324 -3.00 -0.39 -10.26
N LEU A 325 -4.04 -0.03 -11.01
CA LEU A 325 -5.42 -0.03 -10.53
C LEU A 325 -6.26 -0.94 -11.44
N LEU A 326 -6.86 -1.96 -10.86
CA LEU A 326 -7.79 -2.85 -11.55
C LEU A 326 -9.22 -2.41 -11.26
N VAL A 327 -9.99 -2.08 -12.28
CA VAL A 327 -11.43 -1.80 -12.15
C VAL A 327 -12.15 -2.76 -13.10
N GLU A 328 -12.92 -3.68 -12.54
CA GLU A 328 -13.59 -4.76 -13.29
C GLU A 328 -12.59 -5.59 -14.12
N ASP A 329 -12.64 -5.51 -15.44
CA ASP A 329 -11.75 -6.21 -16.39
C ASP A 329 -10.64 -5.31 -16.95
N LEU A 330 -10.50 -4.07 -16.46
CA LEU A 330 -9.59 -3.05 -16.97
C LEU A 330 -8.47 -2.71 -15.98
N LEU A 331 -7.24 -2.73 -16.45
CA LEU A 331 -6.07 -2.24 -15.71
C LEU A 331 -5.71 -0.82 -16.15
N PHE A 332 -5.70 0.09 -15.18
CA PHE A 332 -5.30 1.48 -15.36
C PHE A 332 -3.91 1.71 -14.77
N LEU A 333 -3.07 2.34 -15.54
CA LEU A 333 -1.66 2.58 -15.25
C LEU A 333 -1.32 4.02 -15.58
N VAL A 334 -0.45 4.64 -14.83
CA VAL A 334 0.14 5.93 -15.19
C VAL A 334 1.62 5.94 -14.81
N ASN A 335 2.49 6.31 -15.74
CA ASN A 335 3.91 6.35 -15.50
C ASN A 335 4.43 7.78 -15.23
N ARG A 336 5.68 7.87 -14.80
CA ARG A 336 6.31 9.16 -14.46
C ARG A 336 6.41 10.12 -15.65
N ASN A 337 6.37 9.64 -16.88
CA ASN A 337 6.39 10.48 -18.06
C ASN A 337 5.00 10.99 -18.47
N GLY A 338 3.98 10.79 -17.63
CA GLY A 338 2.61 11.19 -17.88
C GLY A 338 1.88 10.32 -18.90
N ILE A 339 2.36 9.13 -19.19
CA ILE A 339 1.64 8.20 -20.06
C ILE A 339 0.65 7.41 -19.21
N ALA A 340 -0.64 7.65 -19.44
CA ALA A 340 -1.73 6.85 -18.90
C ALA A 340 -2.10 5.76 -19.90
N SER A 341 -2.38 4.56 -19.41
CA SER A 341 -2.71 3.38 -20.23
C SER A 341 -3.86 2.62 -19.61
N CYS A 342 -4.71 2.06 -20.45
CA CYS A 342 -5.72 1.08 -20.07
C CYS A 342 -5.47 -0.21 -20.84
N LEU A 343 -5.39 -1.33 -20.09
CA LEU A 343 -5.20 -2.66 -20.64
C LEU A 343 -6.37 -3.56 -20.25
N GLU A 344 -6.65 -4.55 -21.07
CA GLU A 344 -7.54 -5.64 -20.72
C GLU A 344 -6.82 -6.59 -19.73
N ALA A 345 -7.38 -6.77 -18.55
CA ALA A 345 -6.71 -7.47 -17.46
C ALA A 345 -6.38 -8.94 -17.80
N LYS A 346 -7.26 -9.66 -18.50
CA LYS A 346 -7.06 -11.08 -18.81
C LYS A 346 -5.97 -11.34 -19.85
N THR A 347 -5.77 -10.41 -20.79
CA THR A 347 -4.94 -10.63 -21.98
C THR A 347 -3.72 -9.71 -22.06
N GLY A 348 -3.70 -8.61 -21.29
CA GLY A 348 -2.71 -7.56 -21.40
C GLY A 348 -2.87 -6.67 -22.64
N LYS A 349 -3.92 -6.89 -23.46
CA LYS A 349 -4.16 -6.11 -24.66
C LYS A 349 -4.34 -4.64 -24.35
N LEU A 350 -3.54 -3.79 -24.99
CA LEU A 350 -3.68 -2.34 -24.90
C LEU A 350 -5.02 -1.90 -25.51
N ILE A 351 -5.83 -1.19 -24.71
CA ILE A 351 -7.11 -0.62 -25.10
C ILE A 351 -6.91 0.82 -25.54
N TRP A 352 -6.28 1.63 -24.69
CA TRP A 352 -5.85 2.98 -25.03
C TRP A 352 -4.60 3.38 -24.27
N GLN A 353 -3.86 4.34 -24.83
CA GLN A 353 -2.68 4.94 -24.21
C GLN A 353 -2.60 6.40 -24.63
N GLU A 354 -2.59 7.29 -23.64
CA GLU A 354 -2.65 8.74 -23.86
C GLU A 354 -1.65 9.48 -22.97
N ARG A 355 -1.21 10.64 -23.45
CA ARG A 355 -0.34 11.53 -22.68
C ARG A 355 -1.16 12.48 -21.82
N MET A 356 -0.91 12.44 -20.52
CA MET A 356 -1.45 13.38 -19.55
C MET A 356 -0.38 14.40 -19.15
N LYS A 357 -0.77 15.56 -18.61
CA LYS A 357 0.15 16.60 -18.17
C LYS A 357 0.85 16.20 -16.86
N GLY A 358 2.17 16.41 -16.80
CA GLY A 358 2.99 16.24 -15.59
C GLY A 358 3.54 14.85 -15.39
N ALA A 359 4.27 14.65 -14.29
CA ALA A 359 4.84 13.40 -13.84
C ALA A 359 3.95 12.76 -12.78
N TYR A 360 3.92 11.42 -12.71
CA TYR A 360 3.08 10.70 -11.75
C TYR A 360 3.91 9.74 -10.90
N SER A 361 3.76 9.87 -9.58
CA SER A 361 4.32 8.96 -8.57
C SER A 361 3.25 8.40 -7.64
N ALA A 362 2.23 9.20 -7.33
CA ALA A 362 1.06 8.74 -6.57
C ALA A 362 0.29 7.65 -7.34
N SER A 363 -0.21 6.67 -6.61
CA SER A 363 -1.04 5.60 -7.19
C SER A 363 -2.47 6.09 -7.43
N PRO A 364 -3.15 5.61 -8.50
CA PRO A 364 -4.53 5.98 -8.76
C PRO A 364 -5.49 5.45 -7.68
N ILE A 365 -6.59 6.17 -7.46
CA ILE A 365 -7.69 5.81 -6.57
C ILE A 365 -8.97 5.69 -7.38
N HIS A 366 -9.77 4.64 -7.13
CA HIS A 366 -11.10 4.45 -7.70
C HIS A 366 -12.18 4.67 -6.65
N ALA A 367 -13.16 5.52 -6.98
CA ALA A 367 -14.35 5.76 -6.19
C ALA A 367 -15.57 5.78 -7.11
N ARG A 368 -16.41 4.78 -7.02
CA ARG A 368 -17.71 4.66 -7.73
C ARG A 368 -17.73 5.26 -9.14
N GLY A 369 -17.01 4.63 -10.08
CA GLY A 369 -17.01 5.03 -11.50
C GLY A 369 -16.15 6.24 -11.82
N ARG A 370 -15.25 6.64 -10.92
CA ARG A 370 -14.25 7.70 -11.12
C ARG A 370 -12.89 7.24 -10.71
N ILE A 371 -11.87 7.54 -11.51
CA ILE A 371 -10.47 7.32 -11.18
C ILE A 371 -9.80 8.69 -10.98
N TYR A 372 -9.17 8.87 -9.85
CA TYR A 372 -8.44 10.08 -9.47
C TYR A 372 -6.93 9.84 -9.66
N LEU A 373 -6.32 10.63 -10.53
CA LEU A 373 -4.91 10.55 -10.90
C LEU A 373 -4.21 11.84 -10.46
N PHE A 374 -3.33 11.77 -9.47
CA PHE A 374 -2.59 12.92 -8.94
C PHE A 374 -1.19 12.94 -9.52
N ASN A 375 -0.79 14.05 -10.13
CA ASN A 375 0.56 14.26 -10.63
C ASN A 375 1.48 14.92 -9.58
N GLU A 376 2.78 14.98 -9.86
CA GLU A 376 3.79 15.54 -8.96
C GLU A 376 3.65 17.08 -8.78
N ASP A 377 2.88 17.77 -9.64
CA ASP A 377 2.56 19.22 -9.52
C ASP A 377 1.25 19.46 -8.75
N SER A 378 0.73 18.46 -8.03
CA SER A 378 -0.53 18.51 -7.28
C SER A 378 -1.77 18.78 -8.15
N ILE A 379 -1.75 18.38 -9.40
CA ILE A 379 -2.93 18.41 -10.27
C ILE A 379 -3.59 17.04 -10.27
N CYS A 380 -4.89 17.00 -9.95
CA CYS A 380 -5.69 15.79 -10.06
C CYS A 380 -6.49 15.79 -11.35
N THR A 381 -6.28 14.79 -12.19
CA THR A 381 -7.15 14.48 -13.32
C THR A 381 -8.10 13.38 -12.91
N VAL A 382 -9.41 13.63 -13.03
CA VAL A 382 -10.45 12.63 -12.79
C VAL A 382 -10.93 12.09 -14.13
N ILE A 383 -10.90 10.76 -14.27
CA ILE A 383 -11.33 10.08 -15.50
C ILE A 383 -12.45 9.06 -15.20
N ARG A 384 -13.21 8.69 -16.21
CA ARG A 384 -14.10 7.53 -16.14
C ARG A 384 -13.33 6.25 -16.39
N PRO A 385 -13.55 5.16 -15.61
CA PRO A 385 -13.01 3.84 -15.95
C PRO A 385 -13.73 3.28 -17.16
N ALA A 386 -13.15 3.48 -18.36
CA ALA A 386 -13.79 3.11 -19.63
C ALA A 386 -12.76 2.64 -20.66
N ARG A 387 -13.24 1.96 -21.71
CA ARG A 387 -12.45 1.49 -22.87
C ARG A 387 -12.00 2.61 -23.83
N LYS A 388 -12.23 3.87 -23.47
CA LYS A 388 -11.65 5.08 -24.09
C LYS A 388 -11.34 6.08 -22.99
N LEU A 389 -10.34 6.93 -23.18
CA LEU A 389 -10.05 7.99 -22.21
C LEU A 389 -11.19 9.02 -22.21
N GLU A 390 -11.80 9.21 -21.05
CA GLU A 390 -12.82 10.23 -20.81
C GLU A 390 -12.44 11.03 -19.58
N VAL A 391 -11.93 12.25 -19.79
CA VAL A 391 -11.57 13.16 -18.71
C VAL A 391 -12.82 13.88 -18.21
N LEU A 392 -13.13 13.70 -16.93
CA LEU A 392 -14.30 14.31 -16.28
C LEU A 392 -13.97 15.68 -15.67
N SER A 393 -12.75 15.83 -15.13
CA SER A 393 -12.28 17.09 -14.58
C SER A 393 -10.75 17.13 -14.43
N ILE A 394 -10.22 18.36 -14.31
CA ILE A 394 -8.82 18.63 -13.97
C ILE A 394 -8.85 19.64 -12.82
N ASN A 395 -8.25 19.28 -11.70
CA ASN A 395 -8.32 20.02 -10.46
C ASN A 395 -6.92 20.35 -9.97
N PRO A 396 -6.45 21.59 -10.10
CA PRO A 396 -5.20 22.03 -9.49
C PRO A 396 -5.35 22.17 -7.97
N LEU A 397 -4.28 21.87 -7.25
CA LEU A 397 -4.11 22.15 -5.84
C LEU A 397 -2.82 22.98 -5.72
N ALA A 398 -2.64 23.76 -4.75
CA ALA A 398 -1.58 24.68 -4.33
C ALA A 398 -0.17 24.70 -5.01
N GLY A 399 0.11 23.96 -6.07
CA GLY A 399 1.40 23.96 -6.79
C GLY A 399 2.60 23.41 -5.99
N GLU A 400 2.34 22.67 -4.90
CA GLU A 400 3.36 22.00 -4.11
C GLU A 400 3.63 20.59 -4.67
N GLN A 401 4.84 20.07 -4.45
CA GLN A 401 5.16 18.73 -4.90
C GLN A 401 4.30 17.67 -4.17
N LEU A 402 3.74 16.73 -4.94
CA LEU A 402 2.91 15.64 -4.44
C LEU A 402 3.45 14.30 -4.96
N MET A 403 3.79 13.39 -4.04
CA MET A 403 4.18 12.02 -4.37
C MET A 403 3.39 10.97 -3.57
N ALA A 404 2.84 11.37 -2.43
CA ALA A 404 1.99 10.53 -1.60
C ALA A 404 0.68 10.19 -2.31
N THR A 405 0.22 8.94 -2.17
CA THR A 405 -1.13 8.57 -2.61
C THR A 405 -2.14 9.12 -1.60
N PRO A 406 -3.17 9.86 -2.03
CA PRO A 406 -4.18 10.38 -1.12
C PRO A 406 -4.95 9.27 -0.39
N ALA A 407 -5.54 9.64 0.75
CA ALA A 407 -6.49 8.81 1.49
C ALA A 407 -7.92 9.30 1.28
N VAL A 408 -8.87 8.43 1.57
CA VAL A 408 -10.31 8.72 1.49
C VAL A 408 -10.96 8.34 2.80
N ASP A 409 -11.84 9.22 3.29
CA ASP A 409 -12.74 8.89 4.39
C ASP A 409 -14.09 9.59 4.19
N GLY A 410 -15.17 8.83 4.17
CA GLY A 410 -16.50 9.31 3.84
C GLY A 410 -16.52 10.05 2.50
N LYS A 411 -16.88 11.34 2.50
CA LYS A 411 -16.98 12.20 1.31
C LYS A 411 -15.73 13.05 1.03
N ALA A 412 -14.63 12.82 1.79
CA ALA A 412 -13.45 13.66 1.75
C ALA A 412 -12.22 12.97 1.18
N LEU A 413 -11.41 13.75 0.46
CA LEU A 413 -10.04 13.42 0.05
C LEU A 413 -9.06 14.05 1.05
N TYR A 414 -8.08 13.26 1.49
CA TYR A 414 -6.96 13.72 2.32
C TYR A 414 -5.69 13.64 1.48
N ILE A 415 -5.17 14.80 1.13
CA ILE A 415 -4.09 14.95 0.15
C ILE A 415 -2.87 15.51 0.84
N ARG A 416 -1.78 14.71 0.87
CA ARG A 416 -0.50 15.15 1.38
C ARG A 416 0.39 15.66 0.26
N THR A 417 0.83 16.90 0.37
CA THR A 417 1.90 17.51 -0.43
C THR A 417 3.23 17.51 0.35
N GLU A 418 4.27 18.11 -0.20
CA GLU A 418 5.56 18.26 0.50
C GLU A 418 5.41 19.02 1.82
N LYS A 419 4.51 20.00 1.89
CA LYS A 419 4.43 20.96 3.01
C LYS A 419 3.13 20.90 3.81
N HIS A 420 2.09 20.31 3.26
CA HIS A 420 0.76 20.37 3.87
C HIS A 420 0.00 19.04 3.75
N LEU A 421 -0.95 18.88 4.67
CA LEU A 421 -2.07 17.96 4.53
C LEU A 421 -3.34 18.77 4.26
N TYR A 422 -4.11 18.37 3.25
CA TYR A 422 -5.38 18.99 2.87
C TYR A 422 -6.53 18.04 3.11
N ARG A 423 -7.67 18.55 3.57
CA ARG A 423 -8.97 17.89 3.46
C ARG A 423 -9.80 18.62 2.42
N ILE A 424 -10.25 17.90 1.42
CA ILE A 424 -11.11 18.42 0.34
C ILE A 424 -12.43 17.66 0.36
N GLN A 425 -13.54 18.42 0.41
CA GLN A 425 -14.88 17.89 0.45
C GLN A 425 -15.87 18.87 -0.16
N ASP A 426 -16.95 18.36 -0.76
CA ASP A 426 -18.06 19.21 -1.18
C ASP A 426 -18.78 19.82 0.03
N PRO A 427 -19.06 21.16 0.04
CA PRO A 427 -19.70 21.83 1.16
C PRO A 427 -21.13 21.35 1.47
N SER A 428 -21.78 20.74 0.49
CA SER A 428 -23.18 20.29 0.54
C SER A 428 -23.29 18.81 0.86
N GLY A 429 -22.64 18.36 1.92
CA GLY A 429 -22.69 16.97 2.35
C GLY A 429 -23.15 16.79 3.78
#